data_9b56603f810d02de24869be76e5ee099
#
_entry.id   9b56603f810d02de24869be76e5ee099
#
_cell.length_a   1.000
_cell.length_b   1.000
_cell.length_c   1.000
_cell.angle_alpha   90.00
_cell.angle_beta   90.00
_cell.angle_gamma   90.00
#
_symmetry.space_group_name_H-M   'P 1'
#
loop_
_entity.id
_entity.type
_entity.pdbx_description
1 polymer ?
#
loop_
_entity_poly.entity_id
_entity_poly.type
_entity_poly.pdbx_seq_one_letter_code
_entity_poly.pdbx_strand_id
1 'polypeptide(L)'
;MIHKTAIVDLKAKIGSNVEIGPYCVIGPDVEIGENTIIQSHVNISVSAKIGKGNKIYPFVSINDPQDLKYNGEPTNLVIGDNNKIREYVTINPGT
;
A
#
# COMPACT_ATOMS: atom_id res chain seq x y z
N MET A 1 6.47 -12.78 -3.99
CA MET A 1 6.55 -13.58 -2.75
C MET A 1 6.15 -12.71 -1.56
N ILE A 2 5.34 -13.25 -0.69
CA ILE A 2 4.92 -12.53 0.53
C ILE A 2 5.70 -13.10 1.70
N HIS A 3 6.44 -12.23 2.40
CA HIS A 3 7.20 -12.69 3.57
C HIS A 3 6.26 -13.18 4.66
N LYS A 4 6.69 -14.21 5.39
CA LYS A 4 5.82 -14.85 6.39
C LYS A 4 5.42 -13.93 7.53
N THR A 5 6.18 -12.88 7.80
CA THR A 5 5.83 -11.92 8.85
C THR A 5 4.90 -10.81 8.37
N ALA A 6 4.66 -10.71 7.06
CA ALA A 6 3.74 -9.72 6.54
C ALA A 6 2.30 -10.10 6.86
N ILE A 7 1.50 -9.10 7.18
CA ILE A 7 0.08 -9.29 7.43
C ILE A 7 -0.67 -8.75 6.23
N VAL A 8 -1.18 -9.63 5.39
CA VAL A 8 -1.91 -9.25 4.18
C VAL A 8 -3.33 -9.74 4.32
N ASP A 9 -4.28 -8.81 4.26
CA ASP A 9 -5.68 -9.18 4.38
C ASP A 9 -6.09 -10.07 3.20
N LEU A 10 -6.94 -11.04 3.49
CA LEU A 10 -7.39 -11.98 2.46
C LEU A 10 -8.15 -11.32 1.32
N LYS A 11 -8.73 -10.15 1.57
CA LYS A 11 -9.45 -9.41 0.55
C LYS A 11 -8.54 -8.55 -0.34
N ALA A 12 -7.29 -8.38 0.04
CA ALA A 12 -6.35 -7.62 -0.78
C ALA A 12 -6.11 -8.35 -2.11
N LYS A 13 -6.03 -7.57 -3.18
CA LYS A 13 -5.79 -8.13 -4.52
C LYS A 13 -4.33 -7.92 -4.87
N ILE A 14 -3.61 -9.01 -4.90
CA ILE A 14 -2.16 -8.99 -5.12
C ILE A 14 -1.86 -9.58 -6.50
N GLY A 15 -1.25 -8.79 -7.35
CA GLY A 15 -0.91 -9.22 -8.70
C GLY A 15 0.24 -10.21 -8.77
N SER A 16 0.54 -10.64 -9.98
CA SER A 16 1.61 -11.60 -10.23
C SER A 16 2.98 -10.99 -9.92
N ASN A 17 3.87 -11.79 -9.39
CA ASN A 17 5.25 -11.40 -9.12
C ASN A 17 5.38 -10.20 -8.17
N VAL A 18 4.38 -9.96 -7.34
CA VAL A 18 4.47 -8.95 -6.29
C VAL A 18 5.30 -9.50 -5.15
N GLU A 19 6.22 -8.67 -4.64
CA GLU A 19 7.02 -9.02 -3.48
C GLU A 19 6.61 -8.13 -2.32
N ILE A 20 6.30 -8.75 -1.18
CA ILE A 20 5.94 -8.03 0.04
C ILE A 20 6.90 -8.49 1.13
N GLY A 21 7.70 -7.56 1.61
CA GLY A 21 8.75 -7.83 2.59
C GLY A 21 8.24 -8.00 4.00
N PRO A 22 9.18 -8.19 4.95
CA PRO A 22 8.81 -8.47 6.33
C PRO A 22 8.13 -7.29 7.03
N TYR A 23 7.24 -7.62 7.94
CA TYR A 23 6.56 -6.66 8.81
C TYR A 23 5.71 -5.64 8.06
N CYS A 24 5.28 -5.97 6.85
CA CYS A 24 4.31 -5.15 6.13
C CYS A 24 2.90 -5.45 6.61
N VAL A 25 2.04 -4.44 6.53
CA VAL A 25 0.61 -4.60 6.84
C VAL A 25 -0.18 -4.06 5.65
N ILE A 26 -0.94 -4.92 5.01
CA ILE A 26 -1.72 -4.59 3.83
C ILE A 26 -3.20 -4.81 4.14
N GLY A 27 -3.99 -3.75 4.04
CA GLY A 27 -5.41 -3.82 4.38
C GLY A 27 -6.28 -4.46 3.30
N PRO A 28 -7.60 -4.59 3.59
CA PRO A 28 -8.50 -5.36 2.73
C PRO A 28 -8.83 -4.70 1.39
N ASP A 29 -8.84 -3.39 1.32
CA ASP A 29 -9.25 -2.68 0.11
C ASP A 29 -8.06 -2.20 -0.72
N VAL A 30 -6.99 -2.99 -0.72
CA VAL A 30 -5.76 -2.67 -1.42
C VAL A 30 -5.63 -3.55 -2.65
N GLU A 31 -5.31 -2.94 -3.78
CA GLU A 31 -4.95 -3.66 -5.00
C GLU A 31 -3.51 -3.28 -5.35
N ILE A 32 -2.70 -4.29 -5.60
CA ILE A 32 -1.28 -4.08 -5.94
C ILE A 32 -1.03 -4.75 -7.28
N GLY A 33 -0.62 -3.94 -8.26
CA GLY A 33 -0.36 -4.42 -9.61
C GLY A 33 0.90 -5.27 -9.70
N GLU A 34 0.99 -6.02 -10.81
CA GLU A 34 2.07 -6.98 -11.02
C GLU A 34 3.45 -6.35 -10.96
N ASN A 35 4.43 -7.12 -10.56
CA ASN A 35 5.84 -6.73 -10.51
C ASN A 35 6.15 -5.59 -9.53
N THR A 36 5.23 -5.25 -8.65
CA THR A 36 5.48 -4.25 -7.62
C THR A 36 6.27 -4.88 -6.48
N ILE A 37 7.26 -4.15 -5.98
CA ILE A 37 8.09 -4.60 -4.87
C ILE A 37 7.82 -3.70 -3.68
N ILE A 38 7.33 -4.30 -2.61
CA ILE A 38 7.11 -3.61 -1.34
C ILE A 38 8.14 -4.13 -0.36
N GLN A 39 8.99 -3.24 0.14
CA GLN A 39 10.06 -3.63 1.04
C GLN A 39 9.54 -3.81 2.47
N SER A 40 10.37 -3.64 3.46
CA SER A 40 9.94 -3.96 4.83
C SER A 40 9.19 -2.80 5.49
N HIS A 41 8.38 -3.13 6.50
CA HIS A 41 7.74 -2.13 7.37
C HIS A 41 6.89 -1.11 6.59
N VAL A 42 6.17 -1.57 5.59
CA VAL A 42 5.26 -0.72 4.83
C VAL A 42 3.83 -0.99 5.32
N ASN A 43 3.11 0.07 5.61
CA ASN A 43 1.73 -0.02 6.05
C ASN A 43 0.82 0.63 5.01
N ILE A 44 -0.12 -0.14 4.49
CA ILE A 44 -1.13 0.36 3.57
C ILE A 44 -2.49 0.03 4.16
N SER A 45 -3.14 1.03 4.76
CA SER A 45 -4.37 0.82 5.52
C SER A 45 -5.58 1.55 4.94
N VAL A 46 -5.44 2.14 3.77
CA VAL A 46 -6.55 2.81 3.09
C VAL A 46 -6.97 2.02 1.88
N SER A 47 -8.14 2.35 1.33
CA SER A 47 -8.53 1.85 0.02
C SER A 47 -7.57 2.43 -1.02
N ALA A 48 -6.74 1.60 -1.60
CA ALA A 48 -5.68 2.03 -2.49
C ALA A 48 -5.56 1.12 -3.69
N LYS A 49 -5.35 1.72 -4.84
CA LYS A 49 -5.04 0.99 -6.06
C LYS A 49 -3.63 1.37 -6.47
N ILE A 50 -2.72 0.43 -6.36
CA ILE A 50 -1.31 0.63 -6.71
C ILE A 50 -1.06 -0.08 -8.03
N GLY A 51 -0.57 0.65 -9.00
CA GLY A 51 -0.28 0.11 -10.32
C GLY A 51 0.87 -0.88 -10.30
N LYS A 52 1.36 -1.19 -11.48
CA LYS A 52 2.39 -2.21 -11.66
C LYS A 52 3.79 -1.61 -11.68
N GLY A 53 4.77 -2.43 -11.34
CA GLY A 53 6.18 -2.05 -11.46
C GLY A 53 6.63 -0.99 -10.47
N ASN A 54 5.87 -0.75 -9.41
CA ASN A 54 6.26 0.22 -8.40
C ASN A 54 7.28 -0.38 -7.43
N LYS A 55 8.07 0.47 -6.83
CA LYS A 55 8.97 0.07 -5.75
C LYS A 55 8.70 0.96 -4.54
N ILE A 56 8.27 0.32 -3.46
CA ILE A 56 7.94 1.01 -2.22
C ILE A 56 9.01 0.64 -1.20
N TYR A 57 9.72 1.64 -0.73
CA TYR A 57 10.88 1.48 0.15
C TYR A 57 10.44 1.31 1.60
N PRO A 58 11.35 0.90 2.49
CA PRO A 58 10.96 0.65 3.89
C PRO A 58 10.42 1.88 4.59
N PHE A 59 9.56 1.63 5.58
CA PHE A 59 8.99 2.67 6.44
C PHE A 59 8.13 3.68 5.69
N VAL A 60 7.42 3.21 4.66
CA VAL A 60 6.42 4.01 3.97
C VAL A 60 5.06 3.72 4.61
N SER A 61 4.29 4.77 4.83
CA SER A 61 2.96 4.66 5.40
C SER A 61 1.93 5.28 4.46
N ILE A 62 0.94 4.50 4.07
CA ILE A 62 -0.16 4.94 3.23
C ILE A 62 -1.43 4.76 4.06
N ASN A 63 -1.90 5.86 4.65
CA ASN A 63 -2.91 5.83 5.70
C ASN A 63 -4.12 6.67 5.35
N ASP A 64 -5.17 6.45 6.14
CA ASP A 64 -6.33 7.32 6.11
C ASP A 64 -5.94 8.73 6.52
N PRO A 65 -6.62 9.74 5.99
CA PRO A 65 -6.41 11.09 6.46
C PRO A 65 -6.82 11.19 7.93
N GLN A 66 -6.05 11.95 8.69
CA GLN A 66 -6.34 12.14 10.12
C GLN A 66 -7.26 13.33 10.35
N ASP A 67 -8.01 13.72 9.36
CA ASP A 67 -8.93 14.83 9.49
C ASP A 67 -10.20 14.34 10.20
N LEU A 68 -10.49 14.95 11.33
CA LEU A 68 -11.69 14.62 12.09
C LEU A 68 -12.98 14.95 11.36
N LYS A 69 -12.89 15.73 10.30
CA LYS A 69 -14.05 16.05 9.47
C LYS A 69 -14.32 15.00 8.40
N TYR A 70 -13.50 13.98 8.34
CA TYR A 70 -13.72 12.89 7.41
C TYR A 70 -15.02 12.19 7.78
N ASN A 71 -15.97 12.17 6.86
CA ASN A 71 -17.32 11.70 7.16
C ASN A 71 -17.59 10.27 6.69
N GLY A 72 -16.55 9.47 6.60
CA GLY A 72 -16.72 8.07 6.28
C GLY A 72 -16.88 7.75 4.81
N GLU A 73 -16.77 8.74 3.94
CA GLU A 73 -16.83 8.48 2.51
C GLU A 73 -15.63 7.63 2.09
N PRO A 74 -15.84 6.63 1.21
CA PRO A 74 -14.71 5.85 0.75
C PRO A 74 -13.75 6.73 -0.03
N THR A 75 -12.51 6.73 0.40
CA THR A 75 -11.45 7.41 -0.33
C THR A 75 -10.64 6.37 -1.08
N ASN A 76 -10.39 6.63 -2.35
CA ASN A 76 -9.55 5.78 -3.18
C ASN A 76 -8.27 6.54 -3.50
N LEU A 77 -7.18 6.03 -2.99
CA LEU A 77 -5.88 6.51 -3.39
C LEU A 77 -5.42 5.72 -4.60
N VAL A 78 -4.99 6.40 -5.64
CA VAL A 78 -4.49 5.74 -6.85
C VAL A 78 -3.03 6.13 -7.04
N ILE A 79 -2.19 5.11 -7.10
CA ILE A 79 -0.76 5.28 -7.41
C ILE A 79 -0.55 4.60 -8.77
N GLY A 80 -0.02 5.35 -9.72
CA GLY A 80 0.21 4.83 -11.06
C GLY A 80 1.34 3.79 -11.12
N ASP A 81 1.90 3.62 -12.30
CA ASP A 81 2.90 2.57 -12.55
C ASP A 81 4.32 3.11 -12.44
N ASN A 82 5.25 2.21 -12.14
CA ASN A 82 6.69 2.47 -12.23
C ASN A 82 7.19 3.63 -11.38
N ASN A 83 6.59 3.83 -10.22
CA ASN A 83 7.02 4.85 -9.27
C ASN A 83 7.98 4.27 -8.25
N LYS A 84 8.83 5.13 -7.71
CA LYS A 84 9.66 4.78 -6.56
C LYS A 84 9.23 5.65 -5.40
N ILE A 85 8.65 5.02 -4.38
CA ILE A 85 8.20 5.72 -3.18
C ILE A 85 9.25 5.46 -2.10
N ARG A 86 9.99 6.50 -1.77
CA ARG A 86 11.17 6.39 -0.93
C ARG A 86 10.81 6.29 0.55
N GLU A 87 11.82 5.96 1.33
CA GLU A 87 11.69 5.74 2.78
C GLU A 87 11.08 6.94 3.50
N TYR A 88 10.31 6.66 4.53
CA TYR A 88 9.70 7.64 5.42
C TYR A 88 8.67 8.55 4.74
N VAL A 89 8.24 8.19 3.53
CA VAL A 89 7.15 8.92 2.88
C VAL A 89 5.82 8.52 3.51
N THR A 90 4.99 9.51 3.79
CA THR A 90 3.61 9.29 4.23
C THR A 90 2.69 9.79 3.13
N ILE A 91 1.79 8.92 2.67
CA ILE A 91 0.82 9.26 1.65
C ILE A 91 -0.56 9.13 2.25
N ASN A 92 -1.31 10.22 2.16
CA ASN A 92 -2.70 10.25 2.60
C ASN A 92 -3.60 10.54 1.40
N PRO A 93 -4.81 9.98 1.37
CA PRO A 93 -5.78 10.42 0.38
C PRO A 93 -6.01 11.91 0.53
N GLY A 94 -6.07 12.62 -0.57
CA GLY A 94 -6.26 14.05 -0.55
C GLY A 94 -7.58 14.44 0.10
N THR A 95 -7.58 15.56 0.75
CA THR A 95 -8.79 16.14 1.33
C THR A 95 -9.35 17.22 0.43
#